data_94cb31b651392647fede80c56e6e07b7
#
_entry.id   94cb31b651392647fede80c56e6e07b7
#
_cell.length_a   1.000
_cell.length_b   1.000
_cell.length_c   1.000
_cell.angle_alpha   90.00
_cell.angle_beta   90.00
_cell.angle_gamma   90.00
#
_symmetry.space_group_name_H-M   'P 1'
#
loop_
_entity.id
_entity.type
_entity.pdbx_description
1 polymer ?
#
loop_
_entity_poly.entity_id
_entity_poly.type
_entity_poly.pdbx_seq_one_letter_code
_entity_poly.pdbx_strand_id
1 'polypeptide(L)'
;MDGRNYKRRIDLQKIILSQSIKKILTQHAENENPNESCALLYGNDETVSEVFLTKNIEESPVNFTISNEQLIEGYKIAEERKLPVIGIFHSHPNSEAYPSSTDKKFMHSNPVVWIIYSGVNKNFKAYVLESDVVEISIQD
;
A
#
# COMPACT_ATOMS: atom_id res chain seq x y z
N MET A 1 -5.03 22.93 -14.06
CA MET A 1 -5.12 21.69 -13.38
C MET A 1 -6.15 20.82 -13.98
N ASP A 2 -5.84 19.67 -14.01
CA ASP A 2 -6.67 18.76 -14.73
C ASP A 2 -7.39 17.81 -13.78
N GLY A 3 -8.68 18.08 -13.54
CA GLY A 3 -9.50 17.24 -12.68
C GLY A 3 -9.62 15.81 -13.18
N ARG A 4 -9.36 15.59 -14.46
CA ARG A 4 -9.46 14.26 -15.04
C ARG A 4 -8.38 13.32 -14.50
N ASN A 5 -7.18 13.82 -14.27
CA ASN A 5 -6.11 13.00 -13.70
C ASN A 5 -6.43 12.59 -12.27
N TYR A 6 -6.99 13.52 -11.52
CA TYR A 6 -7.38 13.26 -10.16
C TYR A 6 -8.50 12.21 -10.09
N LYS A 7 -9.51 12.36 -10.95
CA LYS A 7 -10.62 11.41 -11.01
C LYS A 7 -10.15 10.01 -11.39
N ARG A 8 -9.15 9.92 -12.27
CA ARG A 8 -8.66 8.63 -12.72
C ARG A 8 -8.09 7.79 -11.59
N ARG A 9 -7.49 8.40 -10.58
CA ARG A 9 -6.99 7.68 -9.41
C ARG A 9 -8.13 7.07 -8.61
N ILE A 10 -9.21 7.83 -8.47
CA ILE A 10 -10.36 7.37 -7.72
C ILE A 10 -11.09 6.26 -8.47
N ASP A 11 -11.04 6.32 -9.81
CA ASP A 11 -11.80 5.41 -10.66
C ASP A 11 -11.06 4.09 -10.95
N LEU A 12 -9.91 3.85 -10.32
CA LEU A 12 -9.19 2.60 -10.51
C LEU A 12 -10.07 1.42 -10.09
N GLN A 13 -10.18 0.45 -10.99
CA GLN A 13 -10.95 -0.76 -10.77
C GLN A 13 -10.07 -1.96 -10.47
N LYS A 14 -8.77 -1.85 -10.75
CA LYS A 14 -7.83 -2.93 -10.53
C LYS A 14 -6.43 -2.38 -10.32
N ILE A 15 -5.60 -3.23 -9.73
CA ILE A 15 -4.17 -2.95 -9.58
C ILE A 15 -3.42 -4.21 -10.04
N ILE A 16 -2.36 -4.02 -10.81
CA ILE A 16 -1.54 -5.14 -11.27
C ILE A 16 -0.38 -5.30 -10.31
N LEU A 17 -0.31 -6.47 -9.69
CA LEU A 17 0.68 -6.80 -8.67
C LEU A 17 1.28 -8.15 -9.04
N SER A 18 2.47 -8.14 -9.63
CA SER A 18 3.11 -9.35 -10.14
C SER A 18 3.46 -10.31 -9.00
N GLN A 19 3.70 -11.57 -9.36
CA GLN A 19 4.10 -12.59 -8.39
C GLN A 19 5.42 -12.22 -7.72
N SER A 20 6.36 -11.63 -8.47
CA SER A 20 7.65 -11.22 -7.89
C SER A 20 7.48 -10.13 -6.84
N ILE A 21 6.61 -9.15 -7.10
CA ILE A 21 6.31 -8.09 -6.13
C ILE A 21 5.61 -8.69 -4.90
N LYS A 22 4.63 -9.56 -5.12
CA LYS A 22 3.93 -10.23 -4.02
C LYS A 22 4.90 -10.98 -3.13
N LYS A 23 5.89 -11.65 -3.73
CA LYS A 23 6.88 -12.40 -2.97
C LYS A 23 7.72 -11.49 -2.08
N ILE A 24 8.14 -10.34 -2.61
CA ILE A 24 8.90 -9.37 -1.84
C ILE A 24 8.07 -8.88 -0.65
N LEU A 25 6.81 -8.54 -0.89
CA LEU A 25 5.93 -8.03 0.17
C LEU A 25 5.61 -9.09 1.22
N THR A 26 5.38 -10.33 0.80
CA THR A 26 5.14 -11.44 1.74
C THR A 26 6.36 -11.68 2.62
N GLN A 27 7.54 -11.66 2.01
CA GLN A 27 8.79 -11.85 2.76
C GLN A 27 8.97 -10.72 3.78
N HIS A 28 8.66 -9.48 3.37
CA HIS A 28 8.74 -8.33 4.27
C HIS A 28 7.77 -8.49 5.45
N ALA A 29 6.55 -8.94 5.17
CA ALA A 29 5.56 -9.17 6.20
C ALA A 29 6.03 -10.23 7.20
N GLU A 30 6.65 -11.32 6.71
CA GLU A 30 7.17 -12.37 7.57
C GLU A 30 8.34 -11.89 8.40
N ASN A 31 9.22 -11.09 7.80
CA ASN A 31 10.39 -10.57 8.51
C ASN A 31 9.99 -9.63 9.65
N GLU A 32 8.91 -8.89 9.50
CA GLU A 32 8.46 -7.92 10.51
C GLU A 32 7.51 -8.52 11.54
N ASN A 33 7.00 -9.72 11.28
CA ASN A 33 6.08 -10.40 12.21
C ASN A 33 6.72 -10.48 13.60
N PRO A 34 6.00 -10.19 14.69
CA PRO A 34 4.54 -10.05 14.83
C PRO A 34 4.00 -8.63 14.56
N ASN A 35 4.84 -7.72 14.11
CA ASN A 35 4.43 -6.34 13.85
C ASN A 35 3.88 -6.20 12.43
N GLU A 36 3.04 -5.19 12.24
CA GLU A 36 2.64 -4.81 10.88
C GLU A 36 3.87 -4.34 10.11
N SER A 37 3.97 -4.76 8.86
CA SER A 37 4.98 -4.25 7.93
C SER A 37 4.36 -3.21 7.02
N CYS A 38 5.19 -2.37 6.41
CA CYS A 38 4.69 -1.33 5.53
C CYS A 38 5.68 -1.03 4.41
N ALA A 39 5.18 -0.45 3.33
CA ALA A 39 6.00 -0.12 2.16
C ALA A 39 5.29 0.89 1.27
N LEU A 40 6.06 1.62 0.48
CA LEU A 40 5.53 2.45 -0.60
C LEU A 40 5.62 1.66 -1.90
N LEU A 41 4.62 1.82 -2.75
CA LEU A 41 4.53 1.11 -4.02
C LEU A 41 4.65 2.12 -5.15
N TYR A 42 5.62 1.90 -6.04
CA TYR A 42 5.87 2.78 -7.19
C TYR A 42 5.32 2.13 -8.44
N GLY A 43 4.83 2.94 -9.35
CA GLY A 43 4.39 2.39 -10.63
C GLY A 43 3.75 3.45 -11.49
N ASN A 44 3.17 3.00 -12.60
CA ASN A 44 2.46 3.85 -13.53
C ASN A 44 1.03 3.35 -13.67
N ASP A 45 0.10 4.29 -13.58
CA ASP A 45 -1.33 4.00 -13.72
C ASP A 45 -1.77 2.93 -12.72
N GLU A 46 -1.98 1.70 -13.17
CA GLU A 46 -2.49 0.62 -12.34
C GLU A 46 -1.47 -0.50 -12.12
N THR A 47 -0.22 -0.31 -12.54
CA THR A 47 0.81 -1.35 -12.45
C THR A 47 1.86 -0.98 -11.42
N VAL A 48 2.03 -1.83 -10.41
CA VAL A 48 3.11 -1.69 -9.43
C VAL A 48 4.39 -2.25 -10.06
N SER A 49 5.41 -1.41 -10.16
CA SER A 49 6.69 -1.78 -10.78
C SER A 49 7.80 -2.01 -9.78
N GLU A 50 7.82 -1.25 -8.68
CA GLU A 50 8.87 -1.31 -7.68
C GLU A 50 8.27 -1.06 -6.31
N VAL A 51 8.99 -1.49 -5.28
CA VAL A 51 8.56 -1.26 -3.90
C VAL A 51 9.70 -0.61 -3.12
N PHE A 52 9.35 0.21 -2.14
CA PHE A 52 10.29 0.78 -1.20
C PHE A 52 9.88 0.28 0.18
N LEU A 53 10.61 -0.70 0.69
CA LEU A 53 10.30 -1.31 1.98
C LEU A 53 10.65 -0.33 3.09
N THR A 54 9.72 -0.13 4.00
CA THR A 54 9.90 0.80 5.11
C THR A 54 9.83 0.06 6.43
N LYS A 55 10.20 0.74 7.49
CA LYS A 55 10.09 0.20 8.84
C LYS A 55 8.88 0.79 9.51
N ASN A 56 8.14 -0.07 10.21
CA ASN A 56 7.05 0.38 11.07
C ASN A 56 7.65 0.89 12.38
N ILE A 57 7.71 2.22 12.55
CA ILE A 57 8.35 2.80 13.74
C ILE A 57 7.53 2.61 15.00
N GLU A 58 6.26 2.22 14.88
CA GLU A 58 5.44 1.92 16.05
C GLU A 58 5.72 0.54 16.62
N GLU A 59 6.32 -0.35 15.81
CA GLU A 59 6.59 -1.72 16.20
C GLU A 59 5.36 -2.37 16.82
N SER A 60 4.22 -2.21 16.14
CA SER A 60 2.92 -2.64 16.64
C SER A 60 2.32 -3.70 15.74
N PRO A 61 1.63 -4.70 16.32
CA PRO A 61 0.94 -5.71 15.51
C PRO A 61 -0.42 -5.22 14.97
N VAL A 62 -0.86 -4.02 15.33
CA VAL A 62 -2.19 -3.52 14.93
C VAL A 62 -2.17 -2.14 14.30
N ASN A 63 -1.03 -1.47 14.28
CA ASN A 63 -0.89 -0.14 13.67
C ASN A 63 0.48 -0.02 13.01
N PHE A 64 0.60 0.93 12.08
CA PHE A 64 1.90 1.23 11.51
C PHE A 64 2.05 2.73 11.29
N THR A 65 3.30 3.18 11.31
CA THR A 65 3.67 4.54 10.93
C THR A 65 4.99 4.46 10.18
N ILE A 66 5.05 5.11 9.02
CA ILE A 66 6.30 5.29 8.27
C ILE A 66 6.91 6.61 8.73
N SER A 67 8.20 6.59 9.08
CA SER A 67 8.85 7.81 9.57
C SER A 67 8.89 8.90 8.48
N ASN A 68 8.96 10.16 8.92
CA ASN A 68 9.07 11.27 7.97
C ASN A 68 10.33 11.13 7.11
N GLU A 69 11.43 10.67 7.70
CA GLU A 69 12.68 10.47 6.95
C GLU A 69 12.49 9.46 5.84
N GLN A 70 11.82 8.34 6.11
CA GLN A 70 11.58 7.33 5.09
C GLN A 70 10.58 7.80 4.05
N LEU A 71 9.59 8.58 4.44
CA LEU A 71 8.66 9.16 3.47
C LEU A 71 9.38 10.11 2.53
N ILE A 72 10.21 10.99 3.06
CA ILE A 72 11.00 11.93 2.25
C ILE A 72 11.90 11.16 1.30
N GLU A 73 12.62 10.17 1.80
CA GLU A 73 13.50 9.36 0.96
C GLU A 73 12.72 8.62 -0.12
N GLY A 74 11.59 8.02 0.25
CA GLY A 74 10.77 7.27 -0.69
C GLY A 74 10.23 8.12 -1.82
N TYR A 75 9.74 9.32 -1.50
CA TYR A 75 9.24 10.23 -2.54
C TYR A 75 10.36 10.80 -3.39
N LYS A 76 11.54 11.00 -2.80
CA LYS A 76 12.70 11.43 -3.57
C LYS A 76 13.12 10.38 -4.59
N ILE A 77 13.14 9.12 -4.20
CA ILE A 77 13.47 8.02 -5.10
C ILE A 77 12.43 7.94 -6.22
N ALA A 78 11.15 8.10 -5.89
CA ALA A 78 10.08 8.08 -6.86
C ALA A 78 10.32 9.15 -7.94
N GLU A 79 10.69 10.36 -7.50
CA GLU A 79 10.96 11.46 -8.41
C GLU A 79 12.17 11.16 -9.30
N GLU A 80 13.24 10.64 -8.72
CA GLU A 80 14.45 10.30 -9.47
C GLU A 80 14.20 9.24 -10.52
N ARG A 81 13.34 8.27 -10.20
CA ARG A 81 13.02 7.18 -11.12
C ARG A 81 11.86 7.49 -12.04
N LYS A 82 11.22 8.64 -11.85
CA LYS A 82 10.04 9.06 -12.61
C LYS A 82 8.92 8.03 -12.50
N LEU A 83 8.80 7.43 -11.32
CA LEU A 83 7.74 6.48 -10.98
C LEU A 83 6.99 7.02 -9.78
N PRO A 84 5.75 7.50 -9.95
CA PRO A 84 5.00 8.02 -8.81
C PRO A 84 4.68 6.93 -7.78
N VAL A 85 4.43 7.36 -6.56
CA VAL A 85 3.89 6.47 -5.51
C VAL A 85 2.42 6.27 -5.85
N ILE A 86 2.05 5.06 -6.20
CA ILE A 86 0.66 4.74 -6.57
C ILE A 86 -0.05 3.93 -5.49
N GLY A 87 0.67 3.46 -4.48
CA GLY A 87 0.05 2.69 -3.42
C GLY A 87 0.85 2.67 -2.14
N ILE A 88 0.16 2.26 -1.08
CA ILE A 88 0.74 2.01 0.22
C ILE A 88 0.39 0.57 0.58
N PHE A 89 1.40 -0.17 1.03
CA PHE A 89 1.23 -1.55 1.47
C PHE A 89 1.40 -1.64 2.97
N HIS A 90 0.57 -2.47 3.61
CA HIS A 90 0.87 -2.92 4.96
C HIS A 90 0.29 -4.32 5.18
N SER A 91 0.75 -4.97 6.26
CA SER A 91 0.26 -6.29 6.61
C SER A 91 -0.58 -6.23 7.86
N HIS A 92 -1.54 -7.16 7.93
CA HIS A 92 -2.31 -7.44 9.15
C HIS A 92 -1.88 -8.83 9.62
N PRO A 93 -0.94 -8.94 10.57
CA PRO A 93 -0.43 -10.26 10.98
C PRO A 93 -1.52 -11.17 11.55
N ASN A 94 -2.50 -10.59 12.25
CA ASN A 94 -3.45 -11.37 13.03
C ASN A 94 -4.90 -11.14 12.63
N SER A 95 -5.16 -10.51 11.49
CA SER A 95 -6.53 -10.25 11.05
C SER A 95 -6.63 -10.33 9.53
N GLU A 96 -7.86 -10.26 9.04
CA GLU A 96 -8.11 -10.32 7.61
C GLU A 96 -7.63 -9.05 6.91
N ALA A 97 -7.51 -9.11 5.60
CA ALA A 97 -7.01 -8.01 4.78
C ALA A 97 -8.15 -7.01 4.51
N TYR A 98 -8.54 -6.30 5.54
CA TYR A 98 -9.56 -5.27 5.45
C TYR A 98 -9.11 -4.05 6.27
N PRO A 99 -9.30 -2.81 5.75
CA PRO A 99 -8.83 -1.62 6.46
C PRO A 99 -9.45 -1.46 7.84
N SER A 100 -8.61 -1.24 8.84
CA SER A 100 -9.07 -0.91 10.19
C SER A 100 -9.62 0.51 10.20
N SER A 101 -10.24 0.91 11.33
CA SER A 101 -10.72 2.28 11.46
C SER A 101 -9.56 3.28 11.40
N THR A 102 -8.40 2.92 11.93
CA THR A 102 -7.20 3.76 11.84
C THR A 102 -6.72 3.83 10.38
N ASP A 103 -6.71 2.69 9.68
CA ASP A 103 -6.35 2.67 8.27
C ASP A 103 -7.22 3.62 7.46
N LYS A 104 -8.53 3.60 7.71
CA LYS A 104 -9.47 4.44 6.94
C LYS A 104 -9.16 5.91 7.11
N LYS A 105 -8.72 6.34 8.30
CA LYS A 105 -8.32 7.72 8.53
C LYS A 105 -7.12 8.08 7.67
N PHE A 106 -6.13 7.20 7.59
CA PHE A 106 -4.93 7.44 6.80
C PHE A 106 -5.21 7.37 5.30
N MET A 107 -6.14 6.51 4.88
CA MET A 107 -6.59 6.46 3.50
C MET A 107 -7.17 7.81 3.07
N HIS A 108 -7.87 8.46 3.97
CA HIS A 108 -8.44 9.78 3.69
C HIS A 108 -7.35 10.81 3.37
N SER A 109 -6.25 10.74 4.09
CA SER A 109 -5.12 11.67 3.89
C SER A 109 -4.16 11.21 2.78
N ASN A 110 -4.25 9.96 2.38
CA ASN A 110 -3.33 9.37 1.39
C ASN A 110 -4.16 8.65 0.33
N PRO A 111 -4.69 9.40 -0.65
CA PRO A 111 -5.65 8.86 -1.62
C PRO A 111 -4.95 8.09 -2.74
N VAL A 112 -4.32 7.00 -2.40
CA VAL A 112 -3.69 6.07 -3.32
C VAL A 112 -4.31 4.70 -3.09
N VAL A 113 -3.88 3.69 -3.85
CA VAL A 113 -4.34 2.33 -3.62
C VAL A 113 -3.70 1.81 -2.33
N TRP A 114 -4.51 1.16 -1.49
CA TRP A 114 -4.03 0.54 -0.26
C TRP A 114 -4.08 -0.97 -0.45
N ILE A 115 -2.93 -1.62 -0.33
CA ILE A 115 -2.80 -3.07 -0.47
C ILE A 115 -2.48 -3.64 0.90
N ILE A 116 -3.28 -4.63 1.32
CA ILE A 116 -3.15 -5.25 2.63
C ILE A 116 -2.90 -6.74 2.45
N TYR A 117 -1.91 -7.27 3.16
CA TYR A 117 -1.64 -8.69 3.21
C TYR A 117 -2.08 -9.25 4.56
N SER A 118 -2.90 -10.30 4.56
CA SER A 118 -3.35 -10.95 5.78
C SER A 118 -2.43 -12.10 6.13
N GLY A 119 -1.87 -12.08 7.34
CA GLY A 119 -1.08 -13.20 7.84
C GLY A 119 -1.96 -14.38 8.23
N VAL A 120 -3.24 -14.17 8.43
CA VAL A 120 -4.19 -15.22 8.78
C VAL A 120 -4.66 -15.95 7.52
N ASN A 121 -5.16 -15.21 6.54
CA ASN A 121 -5.73 -15.79 5.33
C ASN A 121 -4.69 -15.99 4.22
N LYS A 122 -3.49 -15.45 4.38
CA LYS A 122 -2.39 -15.58 3.41
C LYS A 122 -2.78 -15.04 2.04
N ASN A 123 -3.48 -13.91 2.02
CA ASN A 123 -3.92 -13.31 0.76
C ASN A 123 -3.74 -11.80 0.78
N PHE A 124 -3.74 -11.22 -0.42
CA PHE A 124 -3.68 -9.78 -0.63
C PHE A 124 -5.05 -9.28 -1.04
N LYS A 125 -5.40 -8.09 -0.58
CA LYS A 125 -6.56 -7.36 -1.10
C LYS A 125 -6.18 -5.90 -1.28
N ALA A 126 -6.86 -5.24 -2.21
CA ALA A 126 -6.57 -3.86 -2.55
C ALA A 126 -7.84 -3.02 -2.41
N TYR A 127 -7.66 -1.79 -1.96
CA TYR A 127 -8.77 -0.88 -1.66
C TYR A 127 -8.45 0.53 -2.11
N VAL A 128 -9.48 1.25 -2.46
CA VAL A 128 -9.42 2.71 -2.63
C VAL A 128 -10.50 3.32 -1.76
N LEU A 129 -10.33 4.60 -1.41
CA LEU A 129 -11.34 5.31 -0.65
C LEU A 129 -12.05 6.28 -1.59
N GLU A 130 -13.37 6.09 -1.70
CA GLU A 130 -14.25 7.04 -2.37
C GLU A 130 -15.09 7.68 -1.27
N SER A 131 -16.41 7.63 -1.36
CA SER A 131 -17.23 8.02 -0.22
C SER A 131 -17.14 6.96 0.89
N ASP A 132 -16.74 5.74 0.53
CA ASP A 132 -16.50 4.64 1.45
C ASP A 132 -15.33 3.81 0.90
N VAL A 133 -14.89 2.83 1.68
CA VAL A 133 -13.84 1.91 1.24
C VAL A 133 -14.40 1.00 0.14
N VAL A 134 -13.69 0.92 -0.97
CA VAL A 134 -14.09 0.09 -2.11
C VAL A 134 -12.95 -0.87 -2.43
N GLU A 135 -13.27 -2.15 -2.47
CA GLU A 135 -12.29 -3.16 -2.86
C GLU A 135 -12.12 -3.14 -4.38
N ILE A 136 -10.88 -3.17 -4.85
CA ILE A 136 -10.59 -3.30 -6.28
C ILE A 136 -9.86 -4.62 -6.51
N SER A 137 -9.90 -5.11 -7.74
CA SER A 137 -9.29 -6.41 -8.02
C SER A 137 -7.78 -6.31 -8.14
N ILE A 138 -7.11 -7.39 -7.74
CA ILE A 138 -5.66 -7.52 -7.92
C ILE A 138 -5.43 -8.53 -9.05
N GLN A 139 -4.61 -8.15 -10.01
CA GLN A 139 -4.26 -9.00 -11.15
C GLN A 139 -2.75 -9.17 -11.23
N ASP A 140 -2.31 -10.25 -11.85
CA ASP A 140 -0.88 -10.52 -12.02
C ASP A 140 -0.26 -9.77 -13.18
#